data_992c16971fd8a9466fab652dc715cfdf
#
_entry.id   992c16971fd8a9466fab652dc715cfdf
#
_cell.length_a   1.000
_cell.length_b   1.000
_cell.length_c   1.000
_cell.angle_alpha   90.00
_cell.angle_beta   90.00
_cell.angle_gamma   90.00
#
_symmetry.space_group_name_H-M   'P 1'
#
loop_
_entity.id
_entity.type
_entity.pdbx_description
1 polymer ?
#
loop_
_entity_poly.entity_id
_entity_poly.type
_entity_poly.pdbx_seq_one_letter_code
_entity_poly.pdbx_strand_id
1 'polypeptide(L)'
;MIKVLGLALYGPLAASTRYRLGQYVPGLATQGIDMQICHLLGDDYLRQRFGDGPLPIAAMLHAGLARFADLWHQREYDVAMLHCELFPLLPGWIERALIRKPYVYDFDDAFYLKYRSGRMGVARPLLGHKFDTVMEGAAAVTGGNHELAQYARQYNGKSHYLPTVVDTGRYFPRPSSRSNKVFTRCNLL
;
A
#
# COMPACT_ATOMS: atom_id res chain seq x y z
N MET A 1 12.86 -14.94 15.86
CA MET A 1 11.90 -14.74 14.77
C MET A 1 11.46 -13.29 14.82
N ILE A 2 11.63 -12.53 13.75
CA ILE A 2 11.24 -11.12 13.66
C ILE A 2 9.75 -11.05 13.28
N LYS A 3 8.97 -10.31 14.05
CA LYS A 3 7.53 -10.12 13.78
C LYS A 3 7.28 -8.80 13.06
N VAL A 4 6.63 -8.86 11.91
CA VAL A 4 6.34 -7.69 11.06
C VAL A 4 4.83 -7.48 10.95
N LEU A 5 4.37 -6.27 11.30
CA LEU A 5 2.99 -5.83 11.09
C LEU A 5 2.88 -5.16 9.71
N GLY A 6 2.32 -5.86 8.74
CA GLY A 6 2.00 -5.32 7.42
C GLY A 6 0.69 -4.52 7.46
N LEU A 7 0.76 -3.21 7.23
CA LEU A 7 -0.37 -2.30 7.22
C LEU A 7 -0.69 -1.91 5.78
N ALA A 8 -1.62 -2.61 5.14
CA ALA A 8 -2.04 -2.36 3.77
C ALA A 8 -3.32 -1.52 3.71
N LEU A 9 -3.45 -0.69 2.67
CA LEU A 9 -4.66 0.08 2.44
C LEU A 9 -5.81 -0.83 1.98
N TYR A 10 -5.54 -1.76 1.08
CA TYR A 10 -6.53 -2.64 0.45
C TYR A 10 -6.31 -4.11 0.77
N GLY A 11 -7.39 -4.90 0.67
CA GLY A 11 -7.37 -6.34 0.79
C GLY A 11 -6.63 -7.06 -0.36
N PRO A 12 -6.53 -8.41 -0.30
CA PRO A 12 -5.77 -9.20 -1.26
C PRO A 12 -6.31 -9.19 -2.69
N LEU A 13 -7.51 -8.67 -2.98
CA LEU A 13 -7.96 -8.42 -4.35
C LEU A 13 -7.16 -7.30 -5.03
N ALA A 14 -6.58 -6.36 -4.28
CA ALA A 14 -5.68 -5.36 -4.84
C ALA A 14 -4.38 -6.00 -5.31
N ALA A 15 -3.98 -5.70 -6.55
CA ALA A 15 -2.73 -6.20 -7.12
C ALA A 15 -1.52 -5.74 -6.31
N SER A 16 -1.50 -4.49 -5.88
CA SER A 16 -0.43 -3.92 -5.06
C SER A 16 -0.24 -4.70 -3.75
N THR A 17 -1.31 -4.98 -2.98
CA THR A 17 -1.22 -5.76 -1.75
C THR A 17 -0.67 -7.17 -2.00
N ARG A 18 -1.12 -7.83 -3.09
CA ARG A 18 -0.60 -9.18 -3.44
C ARG A 18 0.86 -9.17 -3.81
N TYR A 19 1.27 -8.24 -4.69
CA TYR A 19 2.61 -8.24 -5.27
C TYR A 19 3.64 -7.48 -4.45
N ARG A 20 3.21 -6.56 -3.57
CA ARG A 20 4.13 -5.81 -2.69
C ARG A 20 4.31 -6.45 -1.32
N LEU A 21 3.29 -7.16 -0.82
CA LEU A 21 3.29 -7.77 0.51
C LEU A 21 3.04 -9.27 0.46
N GLY A 22 1.86 -9.69 -0.02
CA GLY A 22 1.33 -11.04 0.16
C GLY A 22 2.20 -12.14 -0.42
N GLN A 23 2.79 -11.95 -1.60
CA GLN A 23 3.63 -12.96 -2.24
C GLN A 23 4.93 -13.26 -1.48
N TYR A 24 5.40 -12.34 -0.64
CA TYR A 24 6.65 -12.51 0.09
C TYR A 24 6.48 -13.25 1.42
N VAL A 25 5.25 -13.31 1.97
CA VAL A 25 4.99 -13.91 3.28
C VAL A 25 5.58 -15.32 3.42
N PRO A 26 5.36 -16.26 2.47
CA PRO A 26 5.93 -17.61 2.60
C PRO A 26 7.46 -17.62 2.58
N GLY A 27 8.08 -16.80 1.70
CA GLY A 27 9.53 -16.69 1.62
C GLY A 27 10.15 -16.04 2.85
N LEU A 28 9.51 -15.01 3.41
CA LEU A 28 9.95 -14.37 4.65
C LEU A 28 9.91 -15.34 5.85
N ALA A 29 8.87 -16.17 5.92
CA ALA A 29 8.76 -17.19 6.98
C ALA A 29 9.95 -18.15 6.99
N THR A 30 10.46 -18.56 5.82
CA THR A 30 11.66 -19.41 5.73
C THR A 30 12.94 -18.72 6.20
N GLN A 31 12.93 -17.38 6.26
CA GLN A 31 14.03 -16.55 6.76
C GLN A 31 13.86 -16.14 8.23
N GLY A 32 12.88 -16.74 8.92
CA GLY A 32 12.62 -16.43 10.33
C GLY A 32 11.88 -15.09 10.54
N ILE A 33 11.20 -14.58 9.51
CA ILE A 33 10.39 -13.37 9.56
C ILE A 33 8.92 -13.75 9.46
N ASP A 34 8.16 -13.45 10.52
CA ASP A 34 6.71 -13.66 10.56
C ASP A 34 5.98 -12.34 10.23
N MET A 35 5.34 -12.30 9.08
CA MET A 35 4.62 -11.12 8.60
C MET A 35 3.11 -11.36 8.61
N GLN A 36 2.41 -10.60 9.43
CA GLN A 36 0.95 -10.54 9.44
C GLN A 36 0.47 -9.30 8.69
N ILE A 37 -0.38 -9.47 7.69
CA ILE A 37 -0.93 -8.37 6.90
C ILE A 37 -2.33 -8.03 7.38
N CYS A 38 -2.50 -6.79 7.84
CA CYS A 38 -3.78 -6.19 8.19
C CYS A 38 -4.15 -5.15 7.12
N HIS A 39 -5.34 -5.25 6.54
CA HIS A 39 -5.83 -4.30 5.54
C HIS A 39 -6.91 -3.40 6.11
N LEU A 40 -6.93 -2.13 5.68
CA LEU A 40 -7.96 -1.17 6.11
C LEU A 40 -9.27 -1.41 5.35
N LEU A 41 -9.20 -1.42 4.02
CA LEU A 41 -10.37 -1.57 3.15
C LEU A 41 -10.36 -2.98 2.56
N GLY A 42 -11.31 -3.80 2.98
CA GLY A 42 -11.43 -5.19 2.54
C GLY A 42 -11.84 -5.35 1.08
N ASP A 43 -11.88 -6.60 0.63
CA ASP A 43 -12.22 -6.95 -0.75
C ASP A 43 -13.64 -6.53 -1.14
N ASP A 44 -14.58 -6.50 -0.19
CA ASP A 44 -15.96 -6.05 -0.43
C ASP A 44 -16.01 -4.57 -0.81
N TYR A 45 -15.13 -3.74 -0.20
CA TYR A 45 -14.98 -2.34 -0.63
C TYR A 45 -14.53 -2.25 -2.09
N LEU A 46 -13.56 -3.07 -2.50
CA LEU A 46 -13.07 -3.07 -3.88
C LEU A 46 -14.14 -3.54 -4.85
N ARG A 47 -14.89 -4.61 -4.53
CA ARG A 47 -16.00 -5.09 -5.35
C ARG A 47 -17.07 -4.01 -5.54
N GLN A 48 -17.44 -3.29 -4.48
CA GLN A 48 -18.42 -2.20 -4.58
C GLN A 48 -17.84 -0.97 -5.28
N ARG A 49 -16.56 -0.65 -5.06
CA ARG A 49 -15.89 0.51 -5.69
C ARG A 49 -15.78 0.38 -7.22
N PHE A 50 -15.61 -0.85 -7.72
CA PHE A 50 -15.53 -1.18 -9.13
C PHE A 50 -16.87 -1.67 -9.71
N GLY A 51 -17.90 -1.83 -8.89
CA GLY A 51 -19.27 -2.08 -9.28
C GLY A 51 -20.11 -0.80 -9.26
N ASP A 52 -21.38 -0.91 -9.63
CA ASP A 52 -22.34 0.22 -9.68
C ASP A 52 -23.03 0.51 -8.32
N GLY A 53 -22.51 -0.06 -7.23
CA GLY A 53 -23.09 0.07 -5.89
C GLY A 53 -22.65 1.34 -5.15
N PRO A 54 -23.44 1.83 -4.17
CA PRO A 54 -23.04 2.94 -3.30
C PRO A 54 -21.84 2.54 -2.41
N LEU A 55 -20.98 3.51 -2.08
CA LEU A 55 -19.84 3.25 -1.19
C LEU A 55 -20.35 2.85 0.21
N PRO A 56 -19.77 1.81 0.81
CA PRO A 56 -20.22 1.27 2.11
C PRO A 56 -19.64 2.11 3.27
N ILE A 57 -20.22 3.29 3.53
CA ILE A 57 -19.69 4.22 4.54
C ILE A 57 -19.60 3.57 5.93
N ALA A 58 -20.65 2.82 6.34
CA ALA A 58 -20.64 2.12 7.63
C ALA A 58 -19.49 1.09 7.72
N ALA A 59 -19.25 0.34 6.64
CA ALA A 59 -18.14 -0.60 6.58
C ALA A 59 -16.77 0.11 6.62
N MET A 60 -16.65 1.29 6.00
CA MET A 60 -15.43 2.11 6.06
C MET A 60 -15.16 2.63 7.49
N LEU A 61 -16.20 3.05 8.21
CA LEU A 61 -16.07 3.45 9.63
C LEU A 61 -15.65 2.27 10.50
N HIS A 62 -16.28 1.11 10.32
CA HIS A 62 -15.90 -0.11 11.03
C HIS A 62 -14.46 -0.51 10.73
N ALA A 63 -14.04 -0.44 9.48
CA ALA A 63 -12.66 -0.70 9.05
C ALA A 63 -11.68 0.26 9.73
N GLY A 64 -12.05 1.54 9.87
CA GLY A 64 -11.26 2.51 10.63
C GLY A 64 -11.06 2.11 12.09
N LEU A 65 -12.12 1.66 12.75
CA LEU A 65 -12.04 1.17 14.14
C LEU A 65 -11.17 -0.09 14.25
N ALA A 66 -11.32 -1.03 13.32
CA ALA A 66 -10.48 -2.23 13.27
C ALA A 66 -8.99 -1.87 13.10
N ARG A 67 -8.66 -0.88 12.25
CA ARG A 67 -7.28 -0.38 12.09
C ARG A 67 -6.71 0.18 13.38
N PHE A 68 -7.52 0.87 14.21
CA PHE A 68 -7.05 1.30 15.53
C PHE A 68 -6.75 0.11 16.45
N ALA A 69 -7.48 -1.00 16.36
CA ALA A 69 -7.15 -2.23 17.07
C ALA A 69 -5.82 -2.82 16.58
N ASP A 70 -5.58 -2.88 15.26
CA ASP A 70 -4.28 -3.30 14.69
C ASP A 70 -3.14 -2.45 15.28
N LEU A 71 -3.32 -1.12 15.32
CA LEU A 71 -2.33 -0.19 15.88
C LEU A 71 -2.16 -0.34 17.40
N TRP A 72 -3.19 -0.77 18.10
CA TRP A 72 -3.07 -1.07 19.53
C TRP A 72 -2.19 -2.30 19.76
N HIS A 73 -2.35 -3.34 18.92
CA HIS A 73 -1.58 -4.57 18.99
C HIS A 73 -0.16 -4.47 18.37
N GLN A 74 0.21 -3.32 17.79
CA GLN A 74 1.56 -3.16 17.20
C GLN A 74 2.71 -3.42 18.19
N ARG A 75 2.43 -3.44 19.50
CA ARG A 75 3.43 -3.76 20.54
C ARG A 75 3.97 -5.18 20.43
N GLU A 76 3.20 -6.10 19.86
CA GLU A 76 3.53 -7.51 19.68
C GLU A 76 4.49 -7.74 18.50
N TYR A 77 4.78 -6.69 17.71
CA TYR A 77 5.63 -6.71 16.54
C TYR A 77 6.92 -5.93 16.76
N ASP A 78 7.94 -6.28 16.01
CA ASP A 78 9.25 -5.63 16.07
C ASP A 78 9.32 -4.42 15.11
N VAL A 79 8.71 -4.58 13.91
CA VAL A 79 8.71 -3.61 12.80
C VAL A 79 7.32 -3.54 12.19
N ALA A 80 6.94 -2.36 11.70
CA ALA A 80 5.76 -2.20 10.83
C ALA A 80 6.20 -2.02 9.37
N MET A 81 5.37 -2.49 8.43
CA MET A 81 5.50 -2.18 7.01
C MET A 81 4.22 -1.51 6.54
N LEU A 82 4.28 -0.21 6.25
CA LEU A 82 3.16 0.58 5.77
C LEU A 82 3.17 0.62 4.25
N HIS A 83 2.14 0.06 3.63
CA HIS A 83 1.93 0.11 2.19
C HIS A 83 0.82 1.09 1.83
N CYS A 84 1.15 2.09 1.02
CA CYS A 84 0.31 3.19 0.56
C CYS A 84 -0.08 4.18 1.67
N GLU A 85 -1.22 4.01 2.33
CA GLU A 85 -1.76 4.90 3.35
C GLU A 85 -2.20 4.12 4.59
N LEU A 86 -1.98 4.70 5.75
CA LEU A 86 -2.52 4.16 7.00
C LEU A 86 -4.03 4.42 7.09
N PHE A 87 -4.43 5.68 6.85
CA PHE A 87 -5.82 6.13 6.77
C PHE A 87 -6.00 7.16 5.65
N PRO A 88 -6.97 7.00 4.74
CA PRO A 88 -7.35 8.07 3.83
C PRO A 88 -7.75 9.35 4.58
N LEU A 89 -7.38 10.51 4.02
CA LEU A 89 -7.73 11.84 4.56
C LEU A 89 -7.13 12.20 5.93
N LEU A 90 -6.29 11.35 6.53
CA LEU A 90 -5.59 11.68 7.76
C LEU A 90 -4.25 12.39 7.45
N PRO A 91 -3.91 13.51 8.10
CA PRO A 91 -2.63 14.16 7.93
C PRO A 91 -1.43 13.26 8.24
N GLY A 92 -0.34 13.40 7.49
CA GLY A 92 0.84 12.54 7.62
C GLY A 92 1.49 12.55 9.01
N TRP A 93 1.47 13.70 9.69
CA TRP A 93 2.01 13.80 11.05
C TRP A 93 1.22 12.97 12.07
N ILE A 94 -0.10 12.80 11.86
CA ILE A 94 -0.91 11.92 12.71
C ILE A 94 -0.59 10.45 12.38
N GLU A 95 -0.52 10.08 11.10
CA GLU A 95 -0.14 8.71 10.71
C GLU A 95 1.20 8.31 11.31
N ARG A 96 2.20 9.19 11.18
CA ARG A 96 3.52 9.00 11.78
C ARG A 96 3.47 8.84 13.29
N ALA A 97 2.64 9.62 13.99
CA ALA A 97 2.49 9.54 15.45
C ALA A 97 1.76 8.26 15.91
N LEU A 98 0.88 7.69 15.07
CA LEU A 98 0.15 6.47 15.36
C LEU A 98 1.04 5.22 15.23
N ILE A 99 2.03 5.23 14.34
CA ILE A 99 2.98 4.12 14.17
C ILE A 99 4.11 4.29 15.17
N ARG A 100 4.08 3.52 16.25
CA ARG A 100 5.03 3.61 17.36
C ARG A 100 6.25 2.71 17.20
N LYS A 101 6.25 1.82 16.21
CA LYS A 101 7.36 0.94 15.87
C LYS A 101 8.20 1.54 14.75
N PRO A 102 9.49 1.18 14.63
CA PRO A 102 10.22 1.44 13.40
C PRO A 102 9.40 0.90 12.22
N TYR A 103 9.28 1.67 11.14
CA TYR A 103 8.50 1.20 10.00
C TYR A 103 9.21 1.42 8.68
N VAL A 104 8.94 0.52 7.74
CA VAL A 104 9.27 0.67 6.33
C VAL A 104 8.04 1.21 5.63
N TYR A 105 8.21 2.30 4.87
CA TYR A 105 7.15 2.81 4.01
C TYR A 105 7.34 2.27 2.59
N ASP A 106 6.30 1.66 2.04
CA ASP A 106 6.31 1.07 0.69
C ASP A 106 5.21 1.65 -0.18
N PHE A 107 5.58 1.99 -1.44
CA PHE A 107 4.61 2.49 -2.42
C PHE A 107 5.04 2.15 -3.85
N ASP A 108 4.05 1.83 -4.69
CA ASP A 108 4.21 1.42 -6.08
C ASP A 108 3.60 2.42 -7.08
N ASP A 109 2.80 3.37 -6.58
CA ASP A 109 2.18 4.45 -7.34
C ASP A 109 2.52 5.83 -6.76
N ALA A 110 2.35 6.89 -7.57
CA ALA A 110 2.60 8.27 -7.17
C ALA A 110 1.48 8.81 -6.25
N PHE A 111 1.21 8.13 -5.12
CA PHE A 111 0.17 8.51 -4.15
C PHE A 111 0.27 9.95 -3.66
N TYR A 112 1.49 10.52 -3.63
CA TYR A 112 1.72 11.91 -3.24
C TYR A 112 1.01 12.93 -4.14
N LEU A 113 0.67 12.56 -5.38
CA LEU A 113 -0.10 13.40 -6.29
C LEU A 113 -1.59 13.46 -5.92
N LYS A 114 -2.12 12.44 -5.23
CA LYS A 114 -3.54 12.30 -4.89
C LYS A 114 -4.11 13.55 -4.20
N TYR A 115 -3.36 14.12 -3.25
CA TYR A 115 -3.81 15.28 -2.47
C TYR A 115 -3.24 16.61 -2.96
N ARG A 116 -2.39 16.61 -4.00
CA ARG A 116 -1.79 17.83 -4.56
C ARG A 116 -2.54 18.36 -5.75
N SER A 117 -3.35 17.54 -6.42
CA SER A 117 -4.02 17.87 -7.67
C SER A 117 -5.44 17.27 -7.73
N GLY A 118 -6.18 17.63 -8.79
CA GLY A 118 -7.52 17.12 -9.05
C GLY A 118 -8.55 17.49 -7.99
N ARG A 119 -9.60 16.67 -7.85
CA ARG A 119 -10.71 16.92 -6.91
C ARG A 119 -10.27 16.98 -5.44
N MET A 120 -9.19 16.30 -5.10
CA MET A 120 -8.65 16.28 -3.73
C MET A 120 -7.70 17.45 -3.44
N GLY A 121 -7.41 18.29 -4.44
CA GLY A 121 -6.54 19.47 -4.29
C GLY A 121 -7.05 20.49 -3.26
N VAL A 122 -8.35 20.53 -2.96
CA VAL A 122 -8.92 21.35 -1.90
C VAL A 122 -8.37 20.98 -0.51
N ALA A 123 -7.94 19.74 -0.32
CA ALA A 123 -7.31 19.26 0.92
C ALA A 123 -5.78 19.49 0.95
N ARG A 124 -5.20 20.08 -0.10
CA ARG A 124 -3.75 20.30 -0.25
C ARG A 124 -3.09 21.01 0.96
N PRO A 125 -3.69 22.05 1.57
CA PRO A 125 -3.06 22.71 2.72
C PRO A 125 -2.80 21.76 3.89
N LEU A 126 -3.66 20.74 4.07
CA LEU A 126 -3.59 19.78 5.16
C LEU A 126 -2.90 18.47 4.75
N LEU A 127 -3.13 18.00 3.53
CA LEU A 127 -2.76 16.66 3.08
C LEU A 127 -1.69 16.66 1.96
N GLY A 128 -1.34 17.82 1.39
CA GLY A 128 -0.41 17.89 0.27
C GLY A 128 0.99 17.36 0.56
N HIS A 129 1.42 17.42 1.83
CA HIS A 129 2.70 16.92 2.32
C HIS A 129 2.58 15.64 3.17
N LYS A 130 1.42 14.99 3.11
CA LYS A 130 1.13 13.79 3.91
C LYS A 130 2.20 12.72 3.72
N PHE A 131 2.45 12.32 2.49
CA PHE A 131 3.38 11.24 2.18
C PHE A 131 4.83 11.64 2.44
N ASP A 132 5.18 12.90 2.24
CA ASP A 132 6.51 13.44 2.54
C ASP A 132 6.81 13.22 4.04
N THR A 133 5.88 13.64 4.90
CA THR A 133 6.00 13.49 6.37
C THR A 133 6.07 12.01 6.81
N VAL A 134 5.31 11.13 6.14
CA VAL A 134 5.36 9.68 6.41
C VAL A 134 6.72 9.10 6.00
N MET A 135 7.25 9.50 4.84
CA MET A 135 8.58 9.06 4.38
C MET A 135 9.71 9.56 5.28
N GLU A 136 9.65 10.80 5.74
CA GLU A 136 10.63 11.37 6.69
C GLU A 136 10.70 10.58 8.01
N GLY A 137 9.57 10.06 8.48
CA GLY A 137 9.50 9.29 9.73
C GLY A 137 9.86 7.82 9.58
N ALA A 138 9.98 7.30 8.36
CA ALA A 138 10.24 5.90 8.11
C ALA A 138 11.69 5.50 8.40
N ALA A 139 11.91 4.29 8.91
CA ALA A 139 13.24 3.72 9.06
C ALA A 139 13.91 3.43 7.71
N ALA A 140 13.09 3.10 6.69
CA ALA A 140 13.48 3.00 5.30
C ALA A 140 12.25 3.20 4.41
N VAL A 141 12.47 3.52 3.12
CA VAL A 141 11.42 3.68 2.13
C VAL A 141 11.71 2.78 0.94
N THR A 142 10.68 2.11 0.39
CA THR A 142 10.79 1.33 -0.84
C THR A 142 9.84 1.87 -1.91
N GLY A 143 10.38 2.22 -3.07
CA GLY A 143 9.63 2.69 -4.23
C GLY A 143 9.58 1.64 -5.34
N GLY A 144 8.40 1.43 -5.93
CA GLY A 144 8.16 0.42 -6.96
C GLY A 144 8.87 0.67 -8.30
N ASN A 145 9.38 1.88 -8.53
CA ASN A 145 10.20 2.24 -9.68
C ASN A 145 11.29 3.25 -9.30
N HIS A 146 12.18 3.55 -10.22
CA HIS A 146 13.31 4.46 -9.99
C HIS A 146 12.86 5.88 -9.65
N GLU A 147 11.82 6.39 -10.30
CA GLU A 147 11.29 7.73 -10.09
C GLU A 147 10.70 7.89 -8.68
N LEU A 148 9.94 6.87 -8.23
CA LEU A 148 9.40 6.84 -6.87
C LEU A 148 10.50 6.77 -5.83
N ALA A 149 11.53 5.94 -6.05
CA ALA A 149 12.68 5.86 -5.15
C ALA A 149 13.47 7.17 -5.13
N GLN A 150 13.62 7.85 -6.26
CA GLN A 150 14.28 9.15 -6.36
C GLN A 150 13.44 10.25 -5.65
N TYR A 151 12.14 10.22 -5.81
CA TYR A 151 11.24 11.13 -5.09
C TYR A 151 11.39 10.93 -3.57
N ALA A 152 11.36 9.69 -3.10
CA ALA A 152 11.49 9.35 -1.69
C ALA A 152 12.83 9.79 -1.09
N ARG A 153 13.93 9.76 -1.85
CA ARG A 153 15.26 10.21 -1.40
C ARG A 153 15.31 11.68 -1.00
N GLN A 154 14.38 12.50 -1.46
CA GLN A 154 14.28 13.91 -1.05
C GLN A 154 13.86 14.04 0.42
N TYR A 155 13.21 13.02 0.98
CA TYR A 155 12.65 13.01 2.34
C TYR A 155 13.31 11.98 3.25
N ASN A 156 13.89 10.91 2.65
CA ASN A 156 14.53 9.84 3.43
C ASN A 156 15.74 9.28 2.70
N GLY A 157 16.94 9.49 3.25
CA GLY A 157 18.18 9.01 2.66
C GLY A 157 18.31 7.48 2.56
N LYS A 158 17.46 6.72 3.28
CA LYS A 158 17.38 5.25 3.22
C LYS A 158 16.25 4.80 2.28
N SER A 159 16.18 5.41 1.09
CA SER A 159 15.20 5.08 0.07
C SER A 159 15.78 4.14 -0.97
N HIS A 160 15.08 3.03 -1.23
CA HIS A 160 15.51 1.95 -2.09
C HIS A 160 14.53 1.72 -3.25
N TYR A 161 15.07 1.36 -4.40
CA TYR A 161 14.27 0.84 -5.49
C TYR A 161 13.97 -0.64 -5.24
N LEU A 162 12.69 -0.99 -5.14
CA LEU A 162 12.21 -2.36 -5.02
C LEU A 162 11.11 -2.57 -6.08
N PRO A 163 11.42 -3.16 -7.24
CA PRO A 163 10.45 -3.32 -8.32
C PRO A 163 9.30 -4.24 -7.90
N THR A 164 8.12 -3.99 -8.47
CA THR A 164 7.03 -4.95 -8.40
C THR A 164 7.35 -6.10 -9.34
N VAL A 165 7.50 -7.29 -8.79
CA VAL A 165 7.79 -8.52 -9.54
C VAL A 165 6.63 -9.51 -9.41
N VAL A 166 6.52 -10.43 -10.35
CA VAL A 166 5.54 -11.51 -10.33
C VAL A 166 6.27 -12.86 -10.21
N ASP A 167 5.66 -13.78 -9.48
CA ASP A 167 6.14 -15.15 -9.39
C ASP A 167 5.88 -15.89 -10.72
N THR A 168 6.93 -16.08 -11.50
CA THR A 168 6.85 -16.75 -12.81
C THR A 168 6.59 -18.25 -12.71
N GLY A 169 6.78 -18.87 -11.54
CA GLY A 169 6.36 -20.23 -11.27
C GLY A 169 4.85 -20.36 -11.15
N ARG A 170 4.17 -19.29 -10.68
CA ARG A 170 2.72 -19.22 -10.56
C ARG A 170 2.04 -18.62 -11.81
N TYR A 171 2.70 -17.67 -12.46
CA TYR A 171 2.18 -16.95 -13.63
C TYR A 171 3.02 -17.30 -14.85
N PHE A 172 2.57 -18.30 -15.63
CA PHE A 172 3.20 -18.71 -16.87
C PHE A 172 2.30 -18.40 -18.07
N PRO A 173 2.88 -18.17 -19.26
CA PRO A 173 2.10 -17.93 -20.47
C PRO A 173 1.18 -19.12 -20.76
N ARG A 174 -0.10 -18.86 -20.98
CA ARG A 174 -0.98 -19.90 -21.52
C ARG A 174 -0.54 -20.25 -22.94
N PRO A 175 -0.55 -21.54 -23.34
CA PRO A 175 -0.38 -21.92 -24.73
C PRO A 175 -1.42 -21.13 -25.53
N SER A 176 -0.96 -20.28 -26.48
CA SER A 176 -1.85 -19.48 -27.28
C SER A 176 -2.66 -20.41 -28.19
N SER A 177 -3.93 -20.65 -27.91
CA SER A 177 -4.86 -20.93 -28.99
C SER A 177 -4.91 -19.65 -29.83
N ARG A 178 -4.33 -19.66 -31.02
CA ARG A 178 -4.28 -18.52 -31.92
C ARG A 178 -5.70 -18.05 -32.25
N SER A 179 -6.19 -17.11 -31.47
CA SER A 179 -7.28 -16.24 -31.88
C SER A 179 -6.64 -14.88 -32.11
N ASN A 180 -6.47 -14.52 -33.38
CA ASN A 180 -6.02 -13.19 -33.79
C ASN A 180 -7.11 -12.14 -33.45
N LYS A 181 -7.41 -11.93 -32.18
CA LYS A 181 -8.19 -10.77 -31.74
C LYS A 181 -7.22 -9.63 -31.47
N VAL A 182 -6.98 -8.82 -32.49
CA VAL A 182 -6.33 -7.53 -32.34
C VAL A 182 -7.29 -6.61 -31.58
N PHE A 183 -6.96 -6.29 -30.33
CA PHE A 183 -7.70 -5.26 -29.60
C PHE A 183 -7.23 -3.87 -30.08
N THR A 184 -8.05 -3.21 -30.89
CA THR A 184 -7.77 -1.88 -31.49
C THR A 184 -8.22 -0.69 -30.64
N ARG A 185 -8.60 -0.87 -29.37
CA ARG A 185 -8.94 0.24 -28.47
C ARG A 185 -8.30 0.08 -27.11
N CYS A 186 -7.23 0.82 -26.86
CA CYS A 186 -6.89 1.31 -25.52
C CYS A 186 -7.70 2.59 -25.28
N ASN A 187 -8.73 2.54 -24.49
CA ASN A 187 -9.32 3.74 -23.90
C ASN A 187 -8.43 4.12 -22.70
N LEU A 188 -7.50 5.05 -22.92
CA LEU A 188 -6.87 5.80 -21.85
C LEU A 188 -7.93 6.78 -21.31
N LEU A 189 -8.44 6.55 -20.14
CA LEU A 189 -9.19 7.52 -19.33
C LEU A 189 -8.25 8.11 -18.28
#